data_c6b9672a7a4c5d3f493479d33c8c4982
#
_entry.id   c6b9672a7a4c5d3f493479d33c8c4982
#
_cell.length_a   1.000
_cell.length_b   1.000
_cell.length_c   1.000
_cell.angle_alpha   90.00
_cell.angle_beta   90.00
_cell.angle_gamma   90.00
#
_symmetry.space_group_name_H-M   'P 1'
#
loop_
_entity.id
_entity.type
_entity.pdbx_description
1 polymer ?
#
loop_
_entity_poly.entity_id
_entity_poly.type
_entity_poly.pdbx_seq_one_letter_code
_entity_poly.pdbx_strand_id
1 'polypeptide(L)'
;KKVKRVSSTARKKLSRETDVWGRVIDRVGPPPEGVQFIHVCDRGADNFEIYCHLLQQQSGWVIRAAQLTRKVQDENAGEMTLGQAVSAASVLGTYELKVQANKKQLARTAKLEVRCARITMPRPKTGASDYVRATGIEEITMWAVEAREMHPPRGTQALRWVLLTHEPVTTFSDARHVLERYEQRPLIEEYHKCLKTGCRVEDREYRFADRLEGVIGLLSIVSVRLLHLKTISRREPERLAKGVVPDEWLKTLPLLLKRPRPLNTVREFIHAIAGLGGFLGRKSDGEPGWQTIWRGLSTVLIAVRMRRAMKKCG
;
A
#
# COMPACT_ATOMS: atom_id res chain seq x y z
N LYS A 1 -9.29 -22.13 26.96
CA LYS A 1 -8.37 -21.61 28.01
C LYS A 1 -8.65 -20.11 28.15
N LYS A 2 -9.10 -19.65 29.35
CA LYS A 2 -9.29 -18.20 29.64
C LYS A 2 -7.90 -17.53 29.60
N VAL A 3 -7.71 -16.61 28.65
CA VAL A 3 -6.51 -15.78 28.58
C VAL A 3 -6.46 -14.92 29.85
N LYS A 4 -5.45 -15.08 30.70
CA LYS A 4 -5.22 -14.25 31.89
C LYS A 4 -5.14 -12.78 31.44
N ARG A 5 -6.00 -11.91 31.99
CA ARG A 5 -5.90 -10.46 31.79
C ARG A 5 -4.57 -9.97 32.34
N VAL A 6 -3.72 -9.47 31.45
CA VAL A 6 -2.45 -8.85 31.79
C VAL A 6 -2.73 -7.53 32.52
N SER A 7 -2.04 -7.23 33.63
CA SER A 7 -2.21 -5.98 34.36
C SER A 7 -1.87 -4.76 33.51
N SER A 8 -2.44 -3.59 33.84
CA SER A 8 -2.19 -2.33 33.09
C SER A 8 -0.68 -1.97 33.07
N THR A 9 0.03 -2.26 34.15
CA THR A 9 1.48 -2.02 34.28
C THR A 9 2.31 -2.99 33.41
N ALA A 10 1.89 -4.27 33.34
CA ALA A 10 2.53 -5.24 32.48
C ALA A 10 2.23 -4.99 30.99
N ARG A 11 1.04 -4.46 30.65
CA ARG A 11 0.70 -4.01 29.29
C ARG A 11 1.56 -2.83 28.80
N LYS A 12 1.99 -1.93 29.70
CA LYS A 12 2.89 -0.81 29.36
C LYS A 12 4.30 -1.27 29.00
N LYS A 13 4.72 -2.45 29.47
CA LYS A 13 6.04 -3.05 29.17
C LYS A 13 6.04 -3.94 27.91
N LEU A 14 4.88 -4.33 27.42
CA LEU A 14 4.78 -5.09 26.16
C LEU A 14 4.95 -4.12 24.98
N SER A 15 5.89 -4.42 24.09
CA SER A 15 6.02 -3.76 22.79
C SER A 15 4.64 -3.74 22.11
N ARG A 16 4.13 -2.56 21.82
CA ARG A 16 2.84 -2.41 21.13
C ARG A 16 3.05 -2.71 19.65
N GLU A 17 2.03 -3.25 19.01
CA GLU A 17 2.04 -3.44 17.55
C GLU A 17 2.35 -2.13 16.81
N THR A 18 1.90 -0.98 17.37
CA THR A 18 2.19 0.36 16.88
C THR A 18 3.67 0.74 16.93
N ASP A 19 4.47 0.18 17.87
CA ASP A 19 5.90 0.47 18.00
C ASP A 19 6.70 -0.10 16.80
N VAL A 20 6.12 -1.06 16.07
CA VAL A 20 6.72 -1.61 14.84
C VAL A 20 6.81 -0.54 13.75
N TRP A 21 5.79 0.31 13.63
CA TRP A 21 5.75 1.37 12.61
C TRP A 21 6.91 2.36 12.78
N GLY A 22 7.12 2.87 14.00
CA GLY A 22 8.22 3.79 14.29
C GLY A 22 9.58 3.16 13.98
N ARG A 23 9.81 1.91 14.42
CA ARG A 23 11.06 1.18 14.14
C ARG A 23 11.28 0.95 12.63
N VAL A 24 10.23 0.72 11.85
CA VAL A 24 10.35 0.58 10.39
C VAL A 24 10.72 1.91 9.76
N ILE A 25 10.09 3.02 10.18
CA ILE A 25 10.43 4.37 9.71
C ILE A 25 11.89 4.69 10.00
N ASP A 26 12.36 4.46 11.23
CA ASP A 26 13.76 4.69 11.62
C ASP A 26 14.73 3.82 10.82
N ARG A 27 14.34 2.58 10.50
CA ARG A 27 15.18 1.66 9.71
C ARG A 27 15.24 2.05 8.23
N VAL A 28 14.19 2.66 7.69
CA VAL A 28 14.20 3.25 6.34
C VAL A 28 15.16 4.43 6.31
N GLY A 29 15.18 5.23 7.39
CA GLY A 29 16.05 6.38 7.54
C GLY A 29 15.58 7.59 6.72
N PRO A 30 16.38 8.67 6.75
CA PRO A 30 16.07 9.90 6.01
C PRO A 30 16.22 9.68 4.50
N PRO A 31 15.46 10.43 3.68
CA PRO A 31 15.59 10.37 2.22
C PRO A 31 16.97 10.86 1.76
N PRO A 32 17.53 10.29 0.69
CA PRO A 32 18.73 10.83 0.05
C PRO A 32 18.49 12.27 -0.46
N GLU A 33 19.59 13.00 -0.69
CA GLU A 33 19.53 14.35 -1.27
C GLU A 33 18.73 14.37 -2.57
N GLY A 34 17.84 15.36 -2.73
CA GLY A 34 16.95 15.50 -3.89
C GLY A 34 15.80 14.49 -3.97
N VAL A 35 15.64 13.62 -2.97
CA VAL A 35 14.55 12.64 -2.89
C VAL A 35 13.62 13.00 -1.73
N GLN A 36 12.32 12.81 -1.90
CA GLN A 36 11.34 12.93 -0.84
C GLN A 36 10.71 11.55 -0.57
N PHE A 37 10.75 11.09 0.68
CA PHE A 37 9.99 9.93 1.11
C PHE A 37 8.62 10.36 1.62
N ILE A 38 7.57 9.69 1.18
CA ILE A 38 6.20 9.90 1.65
C ILE A 38 5.62 8.56 2.11
N HIS A 39 5.42 8.44 3.41
CA HIS A 39 4.84 7.25 4.02
C HIS A 39 3.32 7.27 3.91
N VAL A 40 2.75 6.33 3.15
CA VAL A 40 1.31 6.23 2.95
C VAL A 40 0.76 5.10 3.83
N CYS A 41 -0.02 5.47 4.86
CA CYS A 41 -0.45 4.51 5.88
C CYS A 41 -1.95 4.57 6.14
N ASP A 42 -2.49 3.47 6.69
CA ASP A 42 -3.88 3.42 7.14
C ASP A 42 -4.06 4.00 8.55
N ARG A 43 -5.26 3.78 9.11
CA ARG A 43 -5.64 4.26 10.44
C ARG A 43 -4.73 3.74 11.57
N GLY A 44 -4.07 2.61 11.40
CA GLY A 44 -3.17 2.03 12.39
C GLY A 44 -1.95 2.91 12.69
N ALA A 45 -1.53 3.72 11.71
CA ALA A 45 -0.41 4.64 11.85
C ALA A 45 -0.80 6.03 12.39
N ASP A 46 -2.07 6.31 12.64
CA ASP A 46 -2.54 7.60 13.16
C ASP A 46 -2.25 7.74 14.66
N ASN A 47 -0.99 7.94 15.00
CA ASN A 47 -0.48 8.07 16.35
C ASN A 47 0.59 9.17 16.41
N PHE A 48 0.56 10.01 17.47
CA PHE A 48 1.49 11.11 17.66
C PHE A 48 2.97 10.67 17.62
N GLU A 49 3.29 9.52 18.20
CA GLU A 49 4.63 8.95 18.19
C GLU A 49 5.15 8.65 16.77
N ILE A 50 4.28 8.14 15.89
CA ILE A 50 4.64 7.87 14.50
C ILE A 50 4.95 9.17 13.75
N TYR A 51 4.20 10.23 14.00
CA TYR A 51 4.50 11.54 13.43
C TYR A 51 5.84 12.08 13.92
N CYS A 52 6.20 11.84 15.19
CA CYS A 52 7.53 12.20 15.71
C CYS A 52 8.65 11.46 14.96
N HIS A 53 8.51 10.15 14.74
CA HIS A 53 9.48 9.39 13.92
C HIS A 53 9.60 9.94 12.50
N LEU A 54 8.48 10.24 11.85
CA LEU A 54 8.47 10.80 10.50
C LEU A 54 9.16 12.16 10.42
N LEU A 55 8.91 13.04 11.40
CA LEU A 55 9.58 14.35 11.48
C LEU A 55 11.09 14.20 11.69
N GLN A 56 11.52 13.29 12.57
CA GLN A 56 12.94 13.05 12.82
C GLN A 56 13.67 12.48 11.60
N GLN A 57 12.98 11.67 10.78
CA GLN A 57 13.52 11.14 9.53
C GLN A 57 13.31 12.08 8.33
N GLN A 58 12.83 13.32 8.56
CA GLN A 58 12.57 14.29 7.49
C GLN A 58 11.70 13.73 6.36
N SER A 59 10.76 12.88 6.70
CA SER A 59 9.87 12.19 5.78
C SER A 59 8.47 12.79 5.81
N GLY A 60 7.85 12.94 4.64
CA GLY A 60 6.44 13.27 4.51
C GLY A 60 5.53 12.08 4.80
N TRP A 61 4.25 12.36 4.96
CA TRP A 61 3.25 11.31 5.16
C TRP A 61 1.90 11.65 4.55
N VAL A 62 1.14 10.59 4.26
CA VAL A 62 -0.30 10.61 4.02
C VAL A 62 -0.91 9.49 4.86
N ILE A 63 -1.49 9.84 6.00
CA ILE A 63 -2.02 8.88 6.96
C ILE A 63 -3.53 9.08 7.10
N ARG A 64 -4.30 7.99 7.00
CA ARG A 64 -5.75 8.07 7.22
C ARG A 64 -6.06 8.27 8.71
N ALA A 65 -6.85 9.29 9.02
CA ALA A 65 -7.27 9.58 10.39
C ALA A 65 -8.07 8.42 10.99
N ALA A 66 -7.71 8.02 12.20
CA ALA A 66 -8.40 6.97 12.96
C ALA A 66 -9.60 7.52 13.74
N GLN A 67 -9.43 8.71 14.34
CA GLN A 67 -10.41 9.29 15.26
C GLN A 67 -10.75 10.73 14.86
N LEU A 68 -11.96 10.94 14.37
CA LEU A 68 -12.44 12.29 14.01
C LEU A 68 -12.88 13.10 15.23
N THR A 69 -13.02 12.47 16.38
CA THR A 69 -13.31 13.12 17.70
C THR A 69 -12.04 13.60 18.40
N ARG A 70 -10.85 13.35 17.82
CA ARG A 70 -9.58 13.85 18.37
C ARG A 70 -9.59 15.36 18.44
N LYS A 71 -9.14 15.89 19.60
CA LYS A 71 -8.95 17.33 19.81
C LYS A 71 -7.77 17.84 18.98
N VAL A 72 -8.01 18.92 18.29
CA VAL A 72 -7.02 19.67 17.50
C VAL A 72 -7.28 21.16 17.69
N GLN A 73 -6.33 21.99 17.29
CA GLN A 73 -6.50 23.44 17.22
C GLN A 73 -6.58 23.83 15.73
N ASP A 74 -7.44 24.79 15.43
CA ASP A 74 -7.49 25.43 14.11
C ASP A 74 -6.41 26.52 13.98
N GLU A 75 -6.40 27.24 12.86
CA GLU A 75 -5.46 28.33 12.61
C GLU A 75 -5.57 29.50 13.61
N ASN A 76 -6.71 29.65 14.26
CA ASN A 76 -6.97 30.69 15.27
C ASN A 76 -6.75 30.18 16.70
N ALA A 77 -6.10 29.02 16.87
CA ALA A 77 -5.89 28.34 18.14
C ALA A 77 -7.19 27.95 18.88
N GLY A 78 -8.31 27.90 18.16
CA GLY A 78 -9.60 27.40 18.67
C GLY A 78 -9.57 25.87 18.83
N GLU A 79 -9.89 25.39 20.03
CA GLU A 79 -9.98 23.94 20.29
C GLU A 79 -11.26 23.36 19.71
N MET A 80 -11.12 22.36 18.82
CA MET A 80 -12.24 21.66 18.22
C MET A 80 -11.88 20.20 17.95
N THR A 81 -12.83 19.40 17.45
CA THR A 81 -12.49 18.05 16.96
C THR A 81 -12.00 18.09 15.53
N LEU A 82 -11.18 17.13 15.14
CA LEU A 82 -10.71 16.97 13.75
C LEU A 82 -11.89 16.93 12.76
N GLY A 83 -12.98 16.23 13.13
CA GLY A 83 -14.18 16.16 12.31
C GLY A 83 -14.87 17.51 12.11
N GLN A 84 -14.88 18.38 13.16
CA GLN A 84 -15.40 19.74 13.06
C GLN A 84 -14.50 20.61 12.19
N ALA A 85 -13.18 20.53 12.37
CA ALA A 85 -12.22 21.30 11.58
C ALA A 85 -12.40 21.07 10.08
N VAL A 86 -12.43 19.81 9.62
CA VAL A 86 -12.61 19.50 8.19
C VAL A 86 -14.02 19.83 7.70
N SER A 87 -15.04 19.70 8.52
CA SER A 87 -16.44 19.99 8.13
C SER A 87 -16.70 21.49 8.00
N ALA A 88 -16.00 22.34 8.79
CA ALA A 88 -16.09 23.79 8.73
C ALA A 88 -15.29 24.38 7.56
N ALA A 89 -14.30 23.65 7.02
CA ALA A 89 -13.47 24.11 5.95
C ALA A 89 -14.26 24.30 4.63
N SER A 90 -13.86 25.30 3.84
CA SER A 90 -14.44 25.55 2.53
C SER A 90 -14.18 24.40 1.56
N VAL A 91 -15.09 24.21 0.62
CA VAL A 91 -14.93 23.23 -0.48
C VAL A 91 -13.86 23.72 -1.43
N LEU A 92 -12.82 22.92 -1.64
CA LEU A 92 -11.76 23.22 -2.61
C LEU A 92 -12.17 22.80 -4.03
N GLY A 93 -12.97 21.74 -4.16
CA GLY A 93 -13.41 21.22 -5.45
C GLY A 93 -14.08 19.86 -5.33
N THR A 94 -14.39 19.28 -6.49
CA THR A 94 -14.99 17.95 -6.58
C THR A 94 -14.29 17.10 -7.63
N TYR A 95 -14.30 15.77 -7.46
CA TYR A 95 -13.81 14.83 -8.46
C TYR A 95 -14.61 13.55 -8.49
N GLU A 96 -14.46 12.79 -9.56
CA GLU A 96 -15.11 11.50 -9.74
C GLU A 96 -14.14 10.35 -9.46
N LEU A 97 -14.58 9.37 -8.67
CA LEU A 97 -13.85 8.16 -8.35
C LEU A 97 -14.61 6.93 -8.87
N LYS A 98 -13.95 6.11 -9.68
CA LYS A 98 -14.49 4.81 -10.10
C LYS A 98 -14.36 3.79 -8.97
N VAL A 99 -15.47 3.41 -8.39
CA VAL A 99 -15.55 2.41 -7.31
C VAL A 99 -15.79 1.04 -7.93
N GLN A 100 -14.88 0.11 -7.67
CA GLN A 100 -14.99 -1.27 -8.15
C GLN A 100 -16.11 -2.02 -7.42
N ALA A 101 -16.78 -2.94 -8.14
CA ALA A 101 -17.72 -3.86 -7.52
C ALA A 101 -17.00 -4.78 -6.51
N ASN A 102 -17.67 -5.05 -5.41
CA ASN A 102 -17.25 -6.08 -4.45
C ASN A 102 -18.48 -6.82 -3.90
N LYS A 103 -18.26 -7.75 -2.95
CA LYS A 103 -19.37 -8.54 -2.37
C LYS A 103 -20.47 -7.70 -1.70
N LYS A 104 -20.21 -6.43 -1.38
CA LYS A 104 -21.13 -5.56 -0.62
C LYS A 104 -21.69 -4.41 -1.46
N GLN A 105 -21.12 -4.12 -2.64
CA GLN A 105 -21.52 -2.98 -3.46
C GLN A 105 -21.26 -3.22 -4.95
N LEU A 106 -22.12 -2.67 -5.80
CA LEU A 106 -21.95 -2.64 -7.24
C LEU A 106 -20.88 -1.61 -7.64
N ALA A 107 -20.31 -1.78 -8.83
CA ALA A 107 -19.43 -0.77 -9.42
C ALA A 107 -20.23 0.53 -9.63
N ARG A 108 -19.62 1.68 -9.35
CA ARG A 108 -20.22 3.00 -9.56
C ARG A 108 -19.14 4.06 -9.76
N THR A 109 -19.55 5.19 -10.28
CA THR A 109 -18.77 6.42 -10.22
C THR A 109 -19.28 7.25 -9.06
N ALA A 110 -18.44 7.50 -8.06
CA ALA A 110 -18.76 8.31 -6.89
C ALA A 110 -18.26 9.74 -7.11
N LYS A 111 -19.12 10.74 -6.92
CA LYS A 111 -18.74 12.16 -6.91
C LYS A 111 -18.33 12.54 -5.48
N LEU A 112 -17.07 12.95 -5.31
CA LEU A 112 -16.48 13.29 -4.02
C LEU A 112 -16.23 14.79 -3.94
N GLU A 113 -16.68 15.41 -2.85
CA GLU A 113 -16.33 16.77 -2.44
C GLU A 113 -15.06 16.73 -1.62
N VAL A 114 -14.15 17.68 -1.88
CA VAL A 114 -12.85 17.79 -1.22
C VAL A 114 -12.78 19.06 -0.40
N ARG A 115 -12.37 18.92 0.86
CA ARG A 115 -12.12 20.01 1.80
C ARG A 115 -10.74 19.84 2.42
N CYS A 116 -10.15 20.94 2.89
CA CYS A 116 -8.89 20.92 3.62
C CYS A 116 -8.92 21.90 4.77
N ALA A 117 -8.44 21.45 5.93
CA ALA A 117 -8.20 22.28 7.10
C ALA A 117 -6.74 22.17 7.53
N ARG A 118 -6.10 23.28 7.82
CA ARG A 118 -4.83 23.31 8.54
C ARG A 118 -5.14 23.15 10.03
N ILE A 119 -4.47 22.22 10.68
CA ILE A 119 -4.71 21.87 12.08
C ILE A 119 -3.39 21.75 12.84
N THR A 120 -3.44 22.00 14.14
CA THR A 120 -2.35 21.69 15.06
C THR A 120 -2.81 20.61 16.03
N MET A 121 -2.07 19.50 16.06
CA MET A 121 -2.30 18.37 16.94
C MET A 121 -1.40 18.49 18.16
N PRO A 122 -1.96 18.73 19.37
CA PRO A 122 -1.16 18.79 20.59
C PRO A 122 -0.67 17.41 21.01
N ARG A 123 0.48 17.37 21.69
CA ARG A 123 0.98 16.14 22.32
C ARG A 123 -0.06 15.60 23.31
N PRO A 124 -0.31 14.28 23.33
CA PRO A 124 -1.20 13.67 24.32
C PRO A 124 -0.75 13.98 25.75
N LYS A 125 -1.63 14.58 26.54
CA LYS A 125 -1.35 14.91 27.97
C LYS A 125 -1.12 13.66 28.81
N THR A 126 -1.72 12.53 28.45
CA THR A 126 -1.60 11.24 29.12
C THR A 126 -1.21 10.17 28.13
N GLY A 127 -0.35 9.23 28.55
CA GLY A 127 0.01 8.06 27.71
C GLY A 127 1.07 8.33 26.63
N ALA A 128 1.68 9.51 26.58
CA ALA A 128 2.86 9.76 25.75
C ALA A 128 3.99 8.81 26.17
N SER A 129 4.64 8.19 25.18
CA SER A 129 5.79 7.31 25.43
C SER A 129 7.04 8.09 25.88
N ASP A 130 8.03 7.39 26.40
CA ASP A 130 9.32 8.02 26.74
C ASP A 130 10.00 8.58 25.49
N TYR A 131 9.83 7.90 24.34
CA TYR A 131 10.32 8.38 23.06
C TYR A 131 9.71 9.76 22.71
N VAL A 132 8.38 9.88 22.74
CA VAL A 132 7.68 11.15 22.45
C VAL A 132 8.15 12.26 23.39
N ARG A 133 8.29 11.96 24.68
CA ARG A 133 8.80 12.95 25.64
C ARG A 133 10.24 13.39 25.34
N ALA A 134 11.09 12.44 24.93
CA ALA A 134 12.48 12.72 24.60
C ALA A 134 12.65 13.58 23.34
N THR A 135 11.68 13.56 22.40
CA THR A 135 11.73 14.43 21.20
C THR A 135 11.55 15.91 21.51
N GLY A 136 10.94 16.26 22.64
CA GLY A 136 10.57 17.65 22.97
C GLY A 136 9.45 18.23 22.10
N ILE A 137 8.84 17.46 21.22
CA ILE A 137 7.76 17.94 20.34
C ILE A 137 6.47 18.05 21.15
N GLU A 138 5.96 19.27 21.31
CA GLU A 138 4.73 19.57 22.05
C GLU A 138 3.48 19.53 21.17
N GLU A 139 3.63 19.89 19.89
CA GLU A 139 2.53 19.92 18.94
C GLU A 139 3.04 19.70 17.51
N ILE A 140 2.16 19.29 16.62
CA ILE A 140 2.47 19.04 15.21
C ILE A 140 1.41 19.71 14.35
N THR A 141 1.84 20.70 13.55
CA THR A 141 0.98 21.32 12.54
C THR A 141 0.97 20.49 11.26
N MET A 142 -0.21 20.26 10.72
CA MET A 142 -0.43 19.46 9.53
C MET A 142 -1.73 19.86 8.81
N TRP A 143 -1.97 19.28 7.65
CA TRP A 143 -3.20 19.48 6.88
C TRP A 143 -4.07 18.23 6.93
N ALA A 144 -5.37 18.44 7.12
CA ALA A 144 -6.40 17.40 7.11
C ALA A 144 -7.24 17.54 5.83
N VAL A 145 -7.03 16.63 4.88
CA VAL A 145 -7.77 16.58 3.61
C VAL A 145 -8.94 15.61 3.74
N GLU A 146 -10.16 16.09 3.59
CA GLU A 146 -11.36 15.27 3.53
C GLU A 146 -11.80 15.07 2.08
N ALA A 147 -12.10 13.83 1.71
CA ALA A 147 -12.87 13.49 0.51
C ALA A 147 -14.15 12.76 0.93
N ARG A 148 -15.32 13.30 0.58
CA ARG A 148 -16.62 12.77 0.99
C ARG A 148 -17.56 12.63 -0.20
N GLU A 149 -18.19 11.45 -0.34
CA GLU A 149 -19.20 11.19 -1.36
C GLU A 149 -20.50 11.95 -1.05
N MET A 150 -20.96 12.73 -2.04
CA MET A 150 -22.10 13.64 -1.86
C MET A 150 -23.46 12.95 -1.93
N HIS A 151 -23.63 12.02 -2.84
CA HIS A 151 -24.93 11.36 -3.09
C HIS A 151 -24.73 9.85 -3.23
N PRO A 152 -24.48 9.13 -2.12
CA PRO A 152 -24.32 7.69 -2.19
C PRO A 152 -25.66 7.02 -2.57
N PRO A 153 -25.65 5.92 -3.33
CA PRO A 153 -26.87 5.15 -3.61
C PRO A 153 -27.54 4.69 -2.30
N ARG A 154 -28.88 4.57 -2.31
CA ARG A 154 -29.65 4.08 -1.17
C ARG A 154 -29.09 2.74 -0.67
N GLY A 155 -28.95 2.61 0.65
CA GLY A 155 -28.40 1.41 1.30
C GLY A 155 -26.88 1.24 1.18
N THR A 156 -26.18 2.17 0.56
CA THR A 156 -24.70 2.14 0.44
C THR A 156 -24.09 3.15 1.39
N GLN A 157 -23.06 2.73 2.13
CA GLN A 157 -22.31 3.66 2.98
C GLN A 157 -21.52 4.64 2.10
N ALA A 158 -21.66 5.94 2.36
CA ALA A 158 -20.88 6.97 1.68
C ALA A 158 -19.38 6.76 1.86
N LEU A 159 -18.62 6.96 0.79
CA LEU A 159 -17.17 7.03 0.88
C LEU A 159 -16.78 8.28 1.66
N ARG A 160 -15.89 8.12 2.64
CA ARG A 160 -15.31 9.21 3.40
C ARG A 160 -13.89 8.88 3.79
N TRP A 161 -12.98 9.74 3.41
CA TRP A 161 -11.59 9.71 3.85
C TRP A 161 -11.25 11.04 4.50
N VAL A 162 -10.54 10.99 5.62
CA VAL A 162 -9.82 12.13 6.17
C VAL A 162 -8.37 11.71 6.24
N LEU A 163 -7.52 12.41 5.49
CA LEU A 163 -6.10 12.13 5.35
C LEU A 163 -5.30 13.25 6.00
N LEU A 164 -4.35 12.87 6.84
CA LEU A 164 -3.45 13.78 7.51
C LEU A 164 -2.12 13.80 6.74
N THR A 165 -1.63 15.00 6.42
CA THR A 165 -0.37 15.17 5.69
C THR A 165 0.44 16.34 6.25
N HIS A 166 1.77 16.23 6.18
CA HIS A 166 2.70 17.33 6.52
C HIS A 166 2.88 18.32 5.37
N GLU A 167 2.56 17.90 4.14
CA GLU A 167 2.72 18.78 2.98
C GLU A 167 1.65 19.87 2.96
N PRO A 168 2.02 21.11 2.63
CA PRO A 168 1.05 22.20 2.49
C PRO A 168 -0.02 21.87 1.45
N VAL A 169 -1.28 22.12 1.81
CA VAL A 169 -2.44 21.95 0.94
C VAL A 169 -3.23 23.23 0.94
N THR A 170 -3.08 24.01 -0.11
CA THR A 170 -3.71 25.32 -0.29
C THR A 170 -4.69 25.36 -1.46
N THR A 171 -4.51 24.45 -2.42
CA THR A 171 -5.32 24.36 -3.64
C THR A 171 -6.00 23.00 -3.76
N PHE A 172 -6.99 22.94 -4.66
CA PHE A 172 -7.60 21.65 -5.03
C PHE A 172 -6.59 20.69 -5.64
N SER A 173 -5.61 21.19 -6.40
CA SER A 173 -4.55 20.37 -6.99
C SER A 173 -3.70 19.70 -5.91
N ASP A 174 -3.31 20.45 -4.86
CA ASP A 174 -2.53 19.89 -3.75
C ASP A 174 -3.31 18.79 -3.04
N ALA A 175 -4.60 19.04 -2.74
CA ALA A 175 -5.48 18.07 -2.13
C ALA A 175 -5.63 16.80 -2.99
N ARG A 176 -5.72 16.96 -4.33
CA ARG A 176 -5.76 15.83 -5.27
C ARG A 176 -4.50 14.99 -5.22
N HIS A 177 -3.32 15.60 -5.16
CA HIS A 177 -2.07 14.86 -5.02
C HIS A 177 -2.04 14.00 -3.73
N VAL A 178 -2.53 14.56 -2.61
CA VAL A 178 -2.64 13.79 -1.35
C VAL A 178 -3.57 12.58 -1.50
N LEU A 179 -4.74 12.79 -2.13
CA LEU A 179 -5.71 11.72 -2.39
C LEU A 179 -5.15 10.65 -3.34
N GLU A 180 -4.49 11.05 -4.42
CA GLU A 180 -3.87 10.14 -5.40
C GLU A 180 -2.77 9.29 -4.77
N ARG A 181 -1.96 9.84 -3.86
CA ARG A 181 -0.99 9.07 -3.08
C ARG A 181 -1.69 8.02 -2.22
N TYR A 182 -2.76 8.40 -1.54
CA TYR A 182 -3.52 7.46 -0.71
C TYR A 182 -4.22 6.37 -1.55
N GLU A 183 -4.65 6.69 -2.76
CA GLU A 183 -5.22 5.73 -3.71
C GLU A 183 -4.22 4.64 -4.14
N GLN A 184 -2.90 4.84 -3.93
CA GLN A 184 -1.88 3.81 -4.14
C GLN A 184 -1.74 2.84 -2.96
N ARG A 185 -2.27 3.16 -1.77
CA ARG A 185 -2.14 2.33 -0.58
C ARG A 185 -2.58 0.87 -0.79
N PRO A 186 -3.66 0.55 -1.54
CA PRO A 186 -4.03 -0.84 -1.81
C PRO A 186 -2.96 -1.68 -2.52
N LEU A 187 -1.93 -1.08 -3.13
CA LEU A 187 -0.83 -1.82 -3.75
C LEU A 187 -0.07 -2.68 -2.74
N ILE A 188 0.04 -2.23 -1.47
CA ILE A 188 0.69 -3.04 -0.43
C ILE A 188 -0.13 -4.30 -0.10
N GLU A 189 -1.47 -4.21 -0.16
CA GLU A 189 -2.34 -5.38 0.04
C GLU A 189 -2.20 -6.38 -1.11
N GLU A 190 -2.09 -5.90 -2.34
CA GLU A 190 -1.82 -6.74 -3.51
C GLU A 190 -0.41 -7.38 -3.44
N TYR A 191 0.59 -6.64 -2.93
CA TYR A 191 1.92 -7.18 -2.67
C TYR A 191 1.87 -8.32 -1.64
N HIS A 192 1.24 -8.10 -0.49
CA HIS A 192 1.09 -9.14 0.54
C HIS A 192 0.31 -10.35 0.01
N LYS A 193 -0.72 -10.11 -0.79
CA LYS A 193 -1.48 -11.19 -1.42
C LYS A 193 -0.62 -11.98 -2.43
N CYS A 194 0.24 -11.30 -3.20
CA CYS A 194 1.21 -11.97 -4.05
C CYS A 194 2.18 -12.83 -3.24
N LEU A 195 2.76 -12.27 -2.18
CA LEU A 195 3.72 -12.95 -1.31
C LEU A 195 3.10 -14.16 -0.59
N LYS A 196 1.91 -14.01 -0.01
CA LYS A 196 1.21 -15.06 0.75
C LYS A 196 0.56 -16.10 -0.16
N THR A 197 -0.34 -15.67 -1.04
CA THR A 197 -1.13 -16.57 -1.88
C THR A 197 -0.37 -17.01 -3.14
N GLY A 198 0.38 -16.10 -3.76
CA GLY A 198 1.21 -16.37 -4.93
C GLY A 198 2.42 -17.21 -4.55
N CYS A 199 3.38 -16.61 -3.88
CA CYS A 199 4.66 -17.23 -3.52
C CYS A 199 4.56 -18.24 -2.38
N ARG A 200 3.41 -18.32 -1.68
CA ARG A 200 3.13 -19.25 -0.58
C ARG A 200 4.21 -19.15 0.51
N VAL A 201 4.53 -17.93 0.92
CA VAL A 201 5.60 -17.69 1.91
C VAL A 201 5.25 -18.29 3.28
N GLU A 202 3.97 -18.32 3.65
CA GLU A 202 3.48 -18.86 4.91
C GLU A 202 3.54 -20.41 4.98
N ASP A 203 3.68 -21.09 3.83
CA ASP A 203 3.85 -22.54 3.75
C ASP A 203 5.33 -22.98 3.83
N ARG A 204 6.24 -22.03 4.08
CA ARG A 204 7.68 -22.30 4.14
C ARG A 204 8.12 -22.61 5.57
N GLU A 205 8.58 -23.81 5.78
CA GLU A 205 9.11 -24.27 7.05
C GLU A 205 10.63 -24.36 6.98
N TYR A 206 11.31 -23.68 7.89
CA TYR A 206 12.77 -23.71 8.03
C TYR A 206 13.16 -23.90 9.49
N ARG A 207 14.21 -24.67 9.71
CA ARG A 207 14.73 -24.94 11.07
C ARG A 207 15.30 -23.70 11.75
N PHE A 208 15.81 -22.75 10.98
CA PHE A 208 16.47 -21.52 11.46
C PHE A 208 15.80 -20.27 10.90
N ALA A 209 15.65 -19.26 11.75
CA ALA A 209 14.98 -18.00 11.41
C ALA A 209 15.69 -17.25 10.28
N ASP A 210 17.03 -17.17 10.32
CA ASP A 210 17.87 -16.49 9.33
C ASP A 210 17.66 -17.03 7.90
N ARG A 211 17.45 -18.34 7.77
CA ARG A 211 17.13 -18.94 6.47
C ARG A 211 15.73 -18.54 5.99
N LEU A 212 14.76 -18.48 6.91
CA LEU A 212 13.41 -18.02 6.60
C LEU A 212 13.42 -16.54 6.19
N GLU A 213 14.17 -15.69 6.91
CA GLU A 213 14.35 -14.27 6.57
C GLU A 213 14.95 -14.10 5.17
N GLY A 214 16.00 -14.84 4.83
CA GLY A 214 16.61 -14.83 3.50
C GLY A 214 15.62 -15.22 2.40
N VAL A 215 14.79 -16.25 2.63
CA VAL A 215 13.75 -16.68 1.67
C VAL A 215 12.64 -15.65 1.54
N ILE A 216 12.18 -15.05 2.66
CA ILE A 216 11.21 -13.95 2.63
C ILE A 216 11.75 -12.78 1.80
N GLY A 217 13.01 -12.39 1.99
CA GLY A 217 13.67 -11.35 1.21
C GLY A 217 13.65 -11.64 -0.30
N LEU A 218 14.05 -12.85 -0.71
CA LEU A 218 14.04 -13.27 -2.11
C LEU A 218 12.61 -13.28 -2.70
N LEU A 219 11.66 -13.85 -1.98
CA LEU A 219 10.26 -13.89 -2.43
C LEU A 219 9.63 -12.50 -2.47
N SER A 220 10.08 -11.58 -1.62
CA SER A 220 9.66 -10.17 -1.65
C SER A 220 10.07 -9.49 -2.95
N ILE A 221 11.32 -9.68 -3.39
CA ILE A 221 11.81 -9.16 -4.69
C ILE A 221 10.97 -9.71 -5.84
N VAL A 222 10.71 -11.01 -5.82
CA VAL A 222 9.87 -11.67 -6.86
C VAL A 222 8.45 -11.10 -6.83
N SER A 223 7.86 -10.92 -5.64
CA SER A 223 6.50 -10.39 -5.48
C SER A 223 6.38 -8.95 -6.00
N VAL A 224 7.36 -8.08 -5.73
CA VAL A 224 7.42 -6.72 -6.27
C VAL A 224 7.51 -6.77 -7.79
N ARG A 225 8.36 -7.63 -8.35
CA ARG A 225 8.50 -7.78 -9.79
C ARG A 225 7.21 -8.25 -10.45
N LEU A 226 6.54 -9.24 -9.88
CA LEU A 226 5.24 -9.72 -10.38
C LEU A 226 4.15 -8.67 -10.27
N LEU A 227 4.11 -7.91 -9.16
CA LEU A 227 3.17 -6.81 -8.98
C LEU A 227 3.37 -5.74 -10.05
N HIS A 228 4.62 -5.38 -10.33
CA HIS A 228 4.97 -4.43 -11.39
C HIS A 228 4.48 -4.92 -12.77
N LEU A 229 4.83 -6.15 -13.16
CA LEU A 229 4.41 -6.73 -14.43
C LEU A 229 2.87 -6.82 -14.56
N LYS A 230 2.18 -7.23 -13.48
CA LYS A 230 0.71 -7.29 -13.45
C LYS A 230 0.08 -5.90 -13.57
N THR A 231 0.68 -4.89 -12.93
CA THR A 231 0.21 -3.51 -13.00
C THR A 231 0.34 -2.96 -14.43
N ILE A 232 1.50 -3.14 -15.07
CA ILE A 232 1.71 -2.76 -16.47
C ILE A 232 0.72 -3.48 -17.39
N SER A 233 0.59 -4.80 -17.24
CA SER A 233 -0.37 -5.60 -18.02
C SER A 233 -1.80 -5.05 -18.02
N ARG A 234 -2.20 -4.40 -16.92
CA ARG A 234 -3.56 -3.83 -16.76
C ARG A 234 -3.66 -2.37 -17.19
N ARG A 235 -2.67 -1.56 -16.84
CA ARG A 235 -2.70 -0.10 -17.09
C ARG A 235 -2.21 0.27 -18.49
N GLU A 236 -1.29 -0.51 -19.02
CA GLU A 236 -0.62 -0.30 -20.31
C GLU A 236 -0.65 -1.62 -21.12
N PRO A 237 -1.83 -2.13 -21.54
CA PRO A 237 -1.98 -3.46 -22.15
C PRO A 237 -1.10 -3.63 -23.40
N GLU A 238 -0.85 -2.55 -24.14
CA GLU A 238 -0.03 -2.54 -25.37
C GLU A 238 1.47 -2.32 -25.10
N ARG A 239 1.88 -2.20 -23.83
CA ARG A 239 3.29 -2.02 -23.47
C ARG A 239 4.13 -3.20 -23.96
N LEU A 240 5.16 -2.92 -24.75
CA LEU A 240 6.06 -3.95 -25.27
C LEU A 240 6.72 -4.73 -24.12
N ALA A 241 6.78 -6.04 -24.26
CA ALA A 241 7.42 -6.93 -23.28
C ALA A 241 8.95 -6.78 -23.29
N LYS A 242 9.54 -6.48 -24.46
CA LYS A 242 10.98 -6.23 -24.61
C LYS A 242 11.40 -5.03 -23.77
N GLY A 243 12.49 -5.18 -23.00
CA GLY A 243 12.99 -4.18 -22.07
C GLY A 243 12.25 -4.13 -20.72
N VAL A 244 11.08 -4.76 -20.60
CA VAL A 244 10.31 -4.88 -19.34
C VAL A 244 10.43 -6.28 -18.76
N VAL A 245 10.25 -7.30 -19.59
CA VAL A 245 10.41 -8.72 -19.21
C VAL A 245 11.82 -9.18 -19.58
N PRO A 246 12.51 -9.97 -18.73
CA PRO A 246 13.81 -10.51 -19.06
C PRO A 246 13.79 -11.30 -20.39
N ASP A 247 14.77 -11.05 -21.27
CA ASP A 247 14.84 -11.67 -22.59
C ASP A 247 14.84 -13.20 -22.54
N GLU A 248 15.48 -13.78 -21.53
CA GLU A 248 15.50 -15.24 -21.36
C GLU A 248 14.11 -15.81 -21.09
N TRP A 249 13.26 -15.08 -20.39
CA TRP A 249 11.87 -15.49 -20.15
C TRP A 249 11.06 -15.41 -21.42
N LEU A 250 11.23 -14.33 -22.19
CA LEU A 250 10.59 -14.15 -23.51
C LEU A 250 11.01 -15.22 -24.53
N LYS A 251 12.28 -15.64 -24.47
CA LYS A 251 12.80 -16.70 -25.35
C LYS A 251 12.43 -18.12 -24.89
N THR A 252 12.11 -18.31 -23.61
CA THR A 252 11.83 -19.64 -23.04
C THR A 252 10.34 -19.93 -22.99
N LEU A 253 9.51 -18.96 -22.62
CA LEU A 253 8.07 -19.17 -22.44
C LEU A 253 7.38 -19.71 -23.70
N PRO A 254 7.62 -19.22 -24.93
CA PRO A 254 6.99 -19.76 -26.14
C PRO A 254 7.23 -21.25 -26.36
N LEU A 255 8.40 -21.76 -25.93
CA LEU A 255 8.76 -23.19 -26.06
C LEU A 255 7.95 -24.10 -25.14
N LEU A 256 7.37 -23.53 -24.07
CA LEU A 256 6.55 -24.24 -23.09
C LEU A 256 5.06 -24.22 -23.44
N LEU A 257 4.67 -23.41 -24.40
CA LEU A 257 3.27 -23.28 -24.80
C LEU A 257 2.87 -24.40 -25.75
N LYS A 258 1.67 -24.96 -25.58
CA LYS A 258 1.11 -25.96 -26.53
C LYS A 258 1.04 -25.44 -27.97
N ARG A 259 0.87 -24.13 -28.15
CA ARG A 259 0.91 -23.43 -29.42
C ARG A 259 1.88 -22.27 -29.30
N PRO A 260 3.14 -22.44 -29.77
CA PRO A 260 4.14 -21.39 -29.73
C PRO A 260 3.66 -20.16 -30.47
N ARG A 261 3.81 -18.99 -29.84
CA ARG A 261 3.46 -17.69 -30.44
C ARG A 261 4.41 -16.62 -29.92
N PRO A 262 4.66 -15.57 -30.69
CA PRO A 262 5.37 -14.40 -30.18
C PRO A 262 4.62 -13.78 -28.99
N LEU A 263 5.36 -13.21 -28.06
CA LEU A 263 4.83 -12.49 -26.89
C LEU A 263 5.37 -11.06 -26.98
N ASN A 264 4.59 -10.21 -27.62
CA ASN A 264 5.02 -8.84 -27.93
C ASN A 264 4.76 -7.90 -26.76
N THR A 265 3.65 -8.10 -26.02
CA THR A 265 3.24 -7.22 -24.94
C THR A 265 3.39 -7.86 -23.55
N VAL A 266 3.50 -7.02 -22.52
CA VAL A 266 3.52 -7.48 -21.12
C VAL A 266 2.21 -8.21 -20.78
N ARG A 267 1.09 -7.79 -21.35
CA ARG A 267 -0.20 -8.46 -21.14
C ARG A 267 -0.18 -9.89 -21.72
N GLU A 268 0.27 -10.06 -22.94
CA GLU A 268 0.40 -11.39 -23.54
C GLU A 268 1.31 -12.30 -22.74
N PHE A 269 2.45 -11.77 -22.24
CA PHE A 269 3.35 -12.51 -21.37
C PHE A 269 2.67 -12.95 -20.08
N ILE A 270 1.97 -12.04 -19.35
CA ILE A 270 1.25 -12.36 -18.10
C ILE A 270 0.18 -13.41 -18.32
N HIS A 271 -0.60 -13.29 -19.40
CA HIS A 271 -1.63 -14.27 -19.73
C HIS A 271 -1.03 -15.64 -20.13
N ALA A 272 0.08 -15.64 -20.84
CA ALA A 272 0.77 -16.88 -21.23
C ALA A 272 1.34 -17.64 -20.01
N ILE A 273 2.04 -16.94 -19.08
CA ILE A 273 2.50 -17.58 -17.86
C ILE A 273 1.33 -18.05 -16.97
N ALA A 274 0.27 -17.28 -16.89
CA ALA A 274 -0.92 -17.69 -16.15
C ALA A 274 -1.57 -18.93 -16.75
N GLY A 275 -1.60 -19.04 -18.09
CA GLY A 275 -2.05 -20.23 -18.80
C GLY A 275 -1.25 -21.48 -18.45
N LEU A 276 0.08 -21.40 -18.37
CA LEU A 276 0.92 -22.49 -17.84
C LEU A 276 0.58 -22.86 -16.39
N GLY A 277 0.13 -21.87 -15.62
CA GLY A 277 -0.28 -22.07 -14.22
C GLY A 277 -1.73 -22.52 -14.03
N GLY A 278 -2.46 -22.81 -15.13
CA GLY A 278 -3.83 -23.32 -15.09
C GLY A 278 -4.93 -22.25 -15.27
N PHE A 279 -4.58 -21.02 -15.68
CA PHE A 279 -5.59 -20.02 -16.06
C PHE A 279 -6.19 -20.37 -17.42
N LEU A 280 -7.52 -20.47 -17.51
CA LEU A 280 -8.19 -20.90 -18.73
C LEU A 280 -8.45 -19.74 -19.71
N GLY A 281 -8.57 -18.51 -19.21
CA GLY A 281 -8.77 -17.29 -20.01
C GLY A 281 -10.14 -17.23 -20.68
N ARG A 282 -11.18 -17.77 -20.05
CA ARG A 282 -12.58 -17.68 -20.53
C ARG A 282 -13.06 -16.23 -20.36
N LYS A 283 -14.09 -15.82 -21.12
CA LYS A 283 -14.67 -14.47 -21.00
C LYS A 283 -15.14 -14.13 -19.58
N SER A 284 -15.57 -15.13 -18.80
CA SER A 284 -16.01 -14.99 -17.41
C SER A 284 -14.88 -14.99 -16.36
N ASP A 285 -13.66 -15.40 -16.72
CA ASP A 285 -12.58 -15.63 -15.75
C ASP A 285 -11.91 -14.31 -15.28
N GLY A 286 -12.13 -13.20 -16.01
CA GLY A 286 -11.50 -11.92 -15.72
C GLY A 286 -9.97 -11.96 -15.90
N GLU A 287 -9.25 -11.21 -15.07
CA GLU A 287 -7.79 -11.16 -15.10
C GLU A 287 -7.16 -12.27 -14.26
N PRO A 288 -5.99 -12.82 -14.69
CA PRO A 288 -5.36 -13.94 -13.99
C PRO A 288 -5.00 -13.62 -12.53
N GLY A 289 -5.23 -14.62 -11.67
CA GLY A 289 -4.93 -14.55 -10.25
C GLY A 289 -3.45 -14.83 -9.93
N TRP A 290 -3.02 -14.46 -8.70
CA TRP A 290 -1.63 -14.62 -8.26
C TRP A 290 -1.14 -16.06 -8.29
N GLN A 291 -1.99 -17.04 -7.93
CA GLN A 291 -1.61 -18.46 -7.93
C GLN A 291 -1.25 -18.96 -9.33
N THR A 292 -2.07 -18.63 -10.33
CA THR A 292 -1.83 -19.08 -11.70
C THR A 292 -0.59 -18.39 -12.29
N ILE A 293 -0.42 -17.09 -12.04
CA ILE A 293 0.78 -16.34 -12.45
C ILE A 293 2.03 -16.96 -11.82
N TRP A 294 2.03 -17.20 -10.51
CA TRP A 294 3.19 -17.75 -9.81
C TRP A 294 3.54 -19.17 -10.27
N ARG A 295 2.55 -20.07 -10.39
CA ARG A 295 2.76 -21.45 -10.87
C ARG A 295 3.40 -21.46 -12.26
N GLY A 296 2.86 -20.65 -13.17
CA GLY A 296 3.39 -20.57 -14.52
C GLY A 296 4.80 -19.93 -14.55
N LEU A 297 5.04 -18.88 -13.76
CA LEU A 297 6.38 -18.30 -13.67
C LEU A 297 7.40 -19.30 -13.12
N SER A 298 7.04 -20.06 -12.08
CA SER A 298 7.91 -21.10 -11.52
C SER A 298 8.33 -22.13 -12.58
N THR A 299 7.40 -22.52 -13.46
CA THR A 299 7.69 -23.40 -14.59
C THR A 299 8.68 -22.77 -15.58
N VAL A 300 8.49 -21.49 -15.90
CA VAL A 300 9.42 -20.73 -16.77
C VAL A 300 10.80 -20.64 -16.15
N LEU A 301 10.90 -20.34 -14.86
CA LEU A 301 12.19 -20.22 -14.15
C LEU A 301 12.96 -21.55 -14.14
N ILE A 302 12.29 -22.68 -13.94
CA ILE A 302 12.89 -24.01 -14.02
C ILE A 302 13.42 -24.24 -15.44
N ALA A 303 12.62 -23.97 -16.47
CA ALA A 303 13.02 -24.16 -17.86
C ALA A 303 14.20 -23.27 -18.26
N VAL A 304 14.22 -22.01 -17.81
CA VAL A 304 15.36 -21.09 -18.02
C VAL A 304 16.63 -21.66 -17.37
N ARG A 305 16.53 -22.18 -16.14
CA ARG A 305 17.67 -22.81 -15.44
C ARG A 305 18.19 -24.03 -16.20
N MET A 306 17.30 -24.89 -16.69
CA MET A 306 17.67 -26.05 -17.50
C MET A 306 18.38 -25.63 -18.79
N ARG A 307 17.84 -24.66 -19.52
CA ARG A 307 18.48 -24.13 -20.75
C ARG A 307 19.87 -23.54 -20.51
N ARG A 308 20.06 -22.85 -19.38
CA ARG A 308 21.39 -22.34 -18.97
C ARG A 308 22.38 -23.48 -18.70
N ALA A 309 21.93 -24.54 -18.02
CA ALA A 309 22.75 -25.70 -17.72
C ALA A 309 23.18 -26.41 -19.01
N MET A 310 22.26 -26.67 -19.93
CA MET A 310 22.54 -27.31 -21.21
C MET A 310 23.54 -26.53 -22.06
N LYS A 311 23.46 -25.17 -22.05
CA LYS A 311 24.44 -24.32 -22.77
C LYS A 311 25.85 -24.31 -22.17
N LYS A 312 26.02 -24.77 -20.93
CA LYS A 312 27.34 -24.89 -20.29
C LYS A 312 27.99 -26.25 -20.51
N CYS A 313 27.22 -27.25 -20.93
CA CYS A 313 27.65 -28.61 -21.13
C CYS A 313 27.92 -28.94 -22.62
N GLY A 314 27.57 -28.08 -23.53
CA GLY A 314 27.88 -28.14 -24.95
C GLY A 314 28.66 -26.88 -25.40
#